data_6d2333336c2bab755ea3afe7bc9d8be6
#
_entry.id   6d2333336c2bab755ea3afe7bc9d8be6
#
_cell.length_a   1.000
_cell.length_b   1.000
_cell.length_c   1.000
_cell.angle_alpha   90.00
_cell.angle_beta   90.00
_cell.angle_gamma   90.00
#
_symmetry.space_group_name_H-M   'P 1'
#
loop_
_entity.id
_entity.type
_entity.pdbx_description
1 polymer ?
#
loop_
_entity_poly.entity_id
_entity_poly.type
_entity_poly.pdbx_seq_one_letter_code
_entity_poly.pdbx_strand_id
1 'polypeptide(L)'
;MATNDYHFITHWRVKSSLEEINAILGDALSLPRWWPSVYLDIKEIARGGQDGVGRVISLYTKGWLPYTLKWQFQVTEVRYPYGFALEARGDFVGRGNWTFEQDGDHVNITYDWRIVAEKPVLKYLSFIMKPIFSANHVWAMAHGEESLLLELRYRRAKTAAERRAVPAPPGPAFQLLIPQDSAPMTLLFRT
;
A
#
# COMPACT_ATOMS: atom_id res chain seq x y z
N MET A 1 -10.10 28.17 -10.01
CA MET A 1 -9.78 27.60 -8.69
C MET A 1 -8.85 26.41 -8.93
N ALA A 2 -7.72 26.35 -8.26
CA ALA A 2 -6.84 25.20 -8.37
C ALA A 2 -7.56 24.00 -7.72
N THR A 3 -7.82 22.96 -8.49
CA THR A 3 -8.47 21.75 -7.97
C THR A 3 -7.44 20.87 -7.30
N ASN A 4 -7.68 20.52 -6.04
CA ASN A 4 -6.90 19.54 -5.29
C ASN A 4 -7.31 18.10 -5.61
N ASP A 5 -7.91 17.92 -6.80
CA ASP A 5 -8.34 16.64 -7.34
C ASP A 5 -7.18 15.95 -8.07
N TYR A 6 -7.03 14.67 -7.85
CA TYR A 6 -6.05 13.80 -8.50
C TYR A 6 -6.76 12.58 -9.07
N HIS A 7 -6.39 12.22 -10.28
CA HIS A 7 -6.81 10.99 -10.92
C HIS A 7 -5.57 10.26 -11.45
N PHE A 8 -5.31 9.09 -10.92
CA PHE A 8 -4.19 8.26 -11.30
C PHE A 8 -4.71 6.93 -11.85
N ILE A 9 -4.18 6.52 -12.99
CA ILE A 9 -4.37 5.17 -13.52
C ILE A 9 -2.99 4.52 -13.56
N THR A 10 -2.87 3.39 -12.88
CA THR A 10 -1.63 2.59 -12.84
C THR A 10 -1.89 1.26 -13.50
N HIS A 11 -0.96 0.82 -14.32
CA HIS A 11 -0.99 -0.50 -14.95
C HIS A 11 0.24 -1.28 -14.57
N TRP A 12 0.03 -2.50 -14.07
CA TRP A 12 1.07 -3.50 -13.86
C TRP A 12 0.78 -4.72 -14.72
N ARG A 13 1.82 -5.41 -15.16
CA ARG A 13 1.71 -6.67 -15.88
C ARG A 13 2.63 -7.71 -15.24
N VAL A 14 2.05 -8.72 -14.63
CA VAL A 14 2.78 -9.65 -13.77
C VAL A 14 2.48 -11.10 -14.16
N LYS A 15 3.52 -11.92 -14.28
CA LYS A 15 3.38 -13.37 -14.51
C LYS A 15 2.80 -14.03 -13.26
N SER A 16 1.47 -14.31 -13.29
CA SER A 16 0.71 -14.81 -12.15
C SER A 16 -0.67 -15.32 -12.56
N SER A 17 -1.44 -15.84 -11.60
CA SER A 17 -2.87 -16.09 -11.74
C SER A 17 -3.68 -14.98 -11.03
N LEU A 18 -4.97 -14.87 -11.39
CA LEU A 18 -5.91 -13.94 -10.75
C LEU A 18 -6.00 -14.18 -9.24
N GLU A 19 -6.02 -15.45 -8.83
CA GLU A 19 -6.12 -15.85 -7.43
C GLU A 19 -4.89 -15.43 -6.62
N GLU A 20 -3.68 -15.59 -7.17
CA GLU A 20 -2.44 -15.14 -6.52
C GLU A 20 -2.44 -13.62 -6.33
N ILE A 21 -2.81 -12.86 -7.36
CA ILE A 21 -2.89 -11.39 -7.29
C ILE A 21 -3.95 -10.96 -6.28
N ASN A 22 -5.14 -11.54 -6.36
CA ASN A 22 -6.21 -11.22 -5.42
C ASN A 22 -5.84 -11.55 -3.97
N ALA A 23 -5.18 -12.71 -3.74
CA ALA A 23 -4.72 -13.11 -2.42
C ALA A 23 -3.62 -12.20 -1.83
N ILE A 24 -2.85 -11.50 -2.67
CA ILE A 24 -1.82 -10.55 -2.20
C ILE A 24 -2.43 -9.17 -1.99
N LEU A 25 -3.09 -8.60 -3.01
CA LEU A 25 -3.61 -7.24 -2.97
C LEU A 25 -4.85 -7.10 -2.06
N GLY A 26 -5.64 -8.17 -1.91
CA GLY A 26 -6.78 -8.22 -0.99
C GLY A 26 -6.39 -8.37 0.49
N ASP A 27 -5.15 -8.81 0.78
CA ASP A 27 -4.63 -8.93 2.14
C ASP A 27 -3.94 -7.63 2.60
N ALA A 28 -4.76 -6.64 2.95
CA ALA A 28 -4.28 -5.33 3.37
C ALA A 28 -3.36 -5.39 4.61
N LEU A 29 -3.57 -6.34 5.53
CA LEU A 29 -2.77 -6.43 6.77
C LEU A 29 -1.32 -6.85 6.50
N SER A 30 -1.04 -7.48 5.38
CA SER A 30 0.32 -7.87 4.98
C SER A 30 1.11 -6.77 4.26
N LEU A 31 0.48 -5.66 3.87
CA LEU A 31 1.12 -4.56 3.13
C LEU A 31 2.41 -4.03 3.78
N PRO A 32 2.52 -3.81 5.12
CA PRO A 32 3.77 -3.36 5.72
C PRO A 32 4.92 -4.36 5.56
N ARG A 33 4.63 -5.64 5.39
CA ARG A 33 5.63 -6.68 5.21
C ARG A 33 6.16 -6.72 3.78
N TRP A 34 5.27 -6.64 2.78
CA TRP A 34 5.69 -6.83 1.39
C TRP A 34 5.77 -5.51 0.58
N TRP A 35 5.17 -4.41 1.05
CA TRP A 35 5.28 -3.08 0.45
C TRP A 35 5.67 -2.00 1.49
N PRO A 36 6.78 -2.21 2.23
CA PRO A 36 7.18 -1.32 3.33
C PRO A 36 7.65 0.06 2.88
N SER A 37 7.97 0.25 1.59
CA SER A 37 8.32 1.57 1.05
C SER A 37 7.19 2.59 1.18
N VAL A 38 5.94 2.12 1.26
CA VAL A 38 4.74 2.97 1.33
C VAL A 38 3.95 2.75 2.61
N TYR A 39 3.74 1.50 3.02
CA TYR A 39 2.88 1.17 4.16
C TYR A 39 3.71 0.92 5.41
N LEU A 40 3.65 1.89 6.36
CA LEU A 40 4.44 1.86 7.59
C LEU A 40 3.73 1.14 8.74
N ASP A 41 2.40 1.34 8.87
CA ASP A 41 1.56 0.67 9.86
C ASP A 41 0.14 0.52 9.34
N ILE A 42 -0.51 -0.59 9.70
CA ILE A 42 -1.88 -0.90 9.29
C ILE A 42 -2.64 -1.54 10.44
N LYS A 43 -3.90 -1.11 10.59
CA LYS A 43 -4.81 -1.66 11.61
C LYS A 43 -6.18 -1.92 11.01
N GLU A 44 -6.73 -3.11 11.26
CA GLU A 44 -8.11 -3.40 10.96
C GLU A 44 -9.01 -2.74 12.01
N ILE A 45 -9.96 -1.91 11.55
CA ILE A 45 -10.94 -1.22 12.39
C ILE A 45 -12.26 -1.97 12.43
N ALA A 46 -12.68 -2.53 11.27
CA ALA A 46 -13.87 -3.37 11.16
C ALA A 46 -13.65 -4.47 10.13
N ARG A 47 -14.12 -5.68 10.42
CA ARG A 47 -13.91 -6.87 9.56
C ARG A 47 -14.77 -6.89 8.30
N GLY A 48 -15.89 -6.19 8.30
CA GLY A 48 -16.86 -6.27 7.20
C GLY A 48 -17.72 -7.55 7.23
N GLY A 49 -18.46 -7.79 6.14
CA GLY A 49 -19.25 -8.99 5.90
C GLY A 49 -18.40 -10.22 5.56
N GLN A 50 -19.07 -11.35 5.32
CA GLN A 50 -18.40 -12.61 4.93
C GLN A 50 -17.66 -12.50 3.59
N ASP A 51 -18.15 -11.66 2.69
CA ASP A 51 -17.55 -11.33 1.39
C ASP A 51 -16.44 -10.28 1.49
N GLY A 52 -16.17 -9.73 2.68
CA GLY A 52 -15.19 -8.67 2.92
C GLY A 52 -15.70 -7.25 2.66
N VAL A 53 -16.92 -7.08 2.11
CA VAL A 53 -17.53 -5.75 1.94
C VAL A 53 -17.80 -5.11 3.29
N GLY A 54 -17.54 -3.81 3.42
CA GLY A 54 -17.64 -3.08 4.67
C GLY A 54 -16.40 -3.18 5.57
N ARG A 55 -15.38 -3.96 5.19
CA ARG A 55 -14.10 -4.01 5.92
C ARG A 55 -13.46 -2.63 5.94
N VAL A 56 -13.04 -2.17 7.12
CA VAL A 56 -12.39 -0.86 7.32
C VAL A 56 -10.96 -1.06 7.81
N ILE A 57 -10.02 -0.46 7.10
CA ILE A 57 -8.60 -0.53 7.38
C ILE A 57 -8.06 0.89 7.59
N SER A 58 -7.34 1.10 8.68
CA SER A 58 -6.59 2.32 8.96
C SER A 58 -5.15 2.15 8.54
N LEU A 59 -4.60 3.15 7.84
CA LEU A 59 -3.29 3.11 7.25
C LEU A 59 -2.45 4.33 7.66
N TYR A 60 -1.17 4.04 7.93
CA TYR A 60 -0.14 5.05 8.09
C TYR A 60 0.87 4.85 6.97
N THR A 61 0.91 5.81 6.04
CA THR A 61 1.65 5.67 4.79
C THR A 61 2.62 6.81 4.55
N LYS A 62 3.59 6.55 3.69
CA LYS A 62 4.59 7.50 3.24
C LYS A 62 4.90 7.25 1.76
N GLY A 63 5.30 8.28 1.04
CA GLY A 63 6.00 8.17 -0.23
C GLY A 63 7.46 8.57 -0.07
N TRP A 64 8.09 9.07 -1.14
CA TRP A 64 9.44 9.61 -1.05
C TRP A 64 9.49 11.04 -0.44
N LEU A 65 8.36 11.74 -0.42
CA LEU A 65 8.25 13.07 0.20
C LEU A 65 8.40 13.00 1.73
N PRO A 66 8.90 14.08 2.37
CA PRO A 66 9.22 14.08 3.80
C PRO A 66 7.98 14.30 4.69
N TYR A 67 6.85 13.68 4.35
CA TYR A 67 5.65 13.68 5.18
C TYR A 67 4.97 12.31 5.15
N THR A 68 4.11 12.09 6.12
CA THR A 68 3.31 10.88 6.25
C THR A 68 1.83 11.20 6.11
N LEU A 69 1.04 10.21 5.74
CA LEU A 69 -0.40 10.30 5.56
C LEU A 69 -1.11 9.31 6.47
N LYS A 70 -2.17 9.77 7.12
CA LYS A 70 -3.08 8.95 7.93
C LYS A 70 -4.45 8.94 7.26
N TRP A 71 -4.87 7.78 6.86
CA TRP A 71 -6.14 7.61 6.17
C TRP A 71 -6.73 6.23 6.43
N GLN A 72 -7.97 6.06 6.05
CA GLN A 72 -8.68 4.79 6.14
C GLN A 72 -9.31 4.48 4.81
N PHE A 73 -9.49 3.22 4.51
CA PHE A 73 -10.40 2.83 3.46
C PHE A 73 -11.44 1.84 3.96
N GLN A 74 -12.60 1.88 3.31
CA GLN A 74 -13.65 0.89 3.42
C GLN A 74 -13.77 0.15 2.10
N VAL A 75 -13.79 -1.18 2.14
CA VAL A 75 -14.10 -2.01 0.98
C VAL A 75 -15.57 -1.84 0.64
N THR A 76 -15.88 -1.38 -0.58
CA THR A 76 -17.26 -1.15 -1.03
C THR A 76 -17.77 -2.22 -1.97
N GLU A 77 -16.86 -2.95 -2.63
CA GLU A 77 -17.18 -4.01 -3.56
C GLU A 77 -16.06 -5.04 -3.61
N VAL A 78 -16.42 -6.32 -3.73
CA VAL A 78 -15.48 -7.43 -3.98
C VAL A 78 -15.95 -8.21 -5.20
N ARG A 79 -15.10 -8.35 -6.19
CA ARG A 79 -15.33 -9.07 -7.46
C ARG A 79 -14.32 -10.21 -7.61
N TYR A 80 -14.24 -11.07 -6.62
CA TYR A 80 -13.27 -12.18 -6.62
C TYR A 80 -13.39 -13.06 -7.87
N PRO A 81 -12.28 -13.43 -8.53
CA PRO A 81 -10.88 -13.00 -8.30
C PRO A 81 -10.48 -11.74 -9.11
N TYR A 82 -11.43 -11.01 -9.71
CA TYR A 82 -11.24 -9.96 -10.71
C TYR A 82 -10.98 -8.56 -10.14
N GLY A 83 -10.94 -8.43 -8.82
CA GLY A 83 -10.63 -7.16 -8.17
C GLY A 83 -11.57 -6.74 -7.05
N PHE A 84 -11.45 -5.49 -6.64
CA PHE A 84 -12.26 -4.89 -5.58
C PHE A 84 -12.26 -3.37 -5.67
N ALA A 85 -13.26 -2.72 -5.05
CA ALA A 85 -13.34 -1.28 -4.93
C ALA A 85 -13.31 -0.85 -3.47
N LEU A 86 -12.83 0.37 -3.24
CA LEU A 86 -12.73 0.96 -1.91
C LEU A 86 -13.00 2.46 -1.92
N GLU A 87 -13.48 2.97 -0.80
CA GLU A 87 -13.57 4.40 -0.50
C GLU A 87 -12.56 4.80 0.56
N ALA A 88 -11.85 5.90 0.34
CA ALA A 88 -10.84 6.45 1.24
C ALA A 88 -11.36 7.67 1.98
N ARG A 89 -10.93 7.83 3.26
CA ARG A 89 -11.22 8.97 4.13
C ARG A 89 -10.00 9.29 5.00
N GLY A 90 -9.81 10.55 5.33
CA GLY A 90 -8.69 11.02 6.15
C GLY A 90 -7.91 12.14 5.48
N ASP A 91 -6.58 12.04 5.44
CA ASP A 91 -5.71 13.05 4.80
C ASP A 91 -6.03 13.26 3.30
N PHE A 92 -6.73 12.32 2.69
CA PHE A 92 -7.42 12.45 1.41
C PHE A 92 -8.74 11.66 1.42
N VAL A 93 -9.65 12.07 0.56
CA VAL A 93 -10.95 11.45 0.37
C VAL A 93 -11.07 11.02 -1.09
N GLY A 94 -11.63 9.88 -1.35
CA GLY A 94 -11.83 9.42 -2.72
C GLY A 94 -12.16 7.95 -2.84
N ARG A 95 -11.88 7.39 -4.02
CA ARG A 95 -12.17 6.00 -4.33
C ARG A 95 -11.06 5.35 -5.12
N GLY A 96 -10.84 4.08 -4.86
CA GLY A 96 -9.92 3.22 -5.59
C GLY A 96 -10.64 2.03 -6.19
N ASN A 97 -10.28 1.66 -7.40
CA ASN A 97 -10.79 0.49 -8.06
C ASN A 97 -9.63 -0.35 -8.61
N TRP A 98 -9.48 -1.55 -8.08
CA TRP A 98 -8.55 -2.55 -8.57
C TRP A 98 -9.27 -3.49 -9.52
N THR A 99 -8.73 -3.68 -10.73
CA THR A 99 -9.24 -4.62 -11.73
C THR A 99 -8.11 -5.54 -12.18
N PHE A 100 -8.38 -6.83 -12.26
CA PHE A 100 -7.44 -7.87 -12.65
C PHE A 100 -7.97 -8.63 -13.85
N GLU A 101 -7.16 -8.79 -14.89
CA GLU A 101 -7.52 -9.46 -16.13
C GLU A 101 -6.43 -10.47 -16.51
N GLN A 102 -6.81 -11.74 -16.68
CA GLN A 102 -5.87 -12.77 -17.12
C GLN A 102 -5.56 -12.63 -18.61
N ASP A 103 -4.29 -12.61 -18.95
CA ASP A 103 -3.79 -12.57 -20.33
C ASP A 103 -2.66 -13.60 -20.50
N GLY A 104 -3.04 -14.79 -20.92
CA GLY A 104 -2.13 -15.93 -20.98
C GLY A 104 -1.57 -16.30 -19.61
N ASP A 105 -0.25 -16.27 -19.44
CA ASP A 105 0.43 -16.52 -18.18
C ASP A 105 0.68 -15.25 -17.35
N HIS A 106 0.12 -14.13 -17.75
CA HIS A 106 0.21 -12.83 -17.07
C HIS A 106 -1.16 -12.35 -16.61
N VAL A 107 -1.15 -11.52 -15.56
CA VAL A 107 -2.29 -10.74 -15.13
C VAL A 107 -2.00 -9.26 -15.39
N ASN A 108 -2.91 -8.60 -16.12
CA ASN A 108 -2.96 -7.16 -16.24
C ASN A 108 -3.71 -6.61 -15.02
N ILE A 109 -3.06 -5.75 -14.27
CA ILE A 109 -3.58 -5.14 -13.06
C ILE A 109 -3.77 -3.67 -13.33
N THR A 110 -5.00 -3.17 -13.16
CA THR A 110 -5.31 -1.74 -13.28
C THR A 110 -5.76 -1.20 -11.95
N TYR A 111 -5.16 -0.09 -11.51
CA TYR A 111 -5.61 0.67 -10.36
C TYR A 111 -6.07 2.06 -10.78
N ASP A 112 -7.38 2.31 -10.75
CA ASP A 112 -7.99 3.62 -10.93
C ASP A 112 -8.15 4.27 -9.55
N TRP A 113 -7.38 5.34 -9.29
CA TRP A 113 -7.32 6.04 -8.02
C TRP A 113 -7.72 7.51 -8.19
N ARG A 114 -8.86 7.88 -7.61
CA ARG A 114 -9.42 9.23 -7.67
C ARG A 114 -9.57 9.79 -6.28
N ILE A 115 -8.84 10.84 -5.98
CA ILE A 115 -8.79 11.45 -4.65
C ILE A 115 -8.83 12.96 -4.69
N VAL A 116 -9.32 13.52 -3.60
CA VAL A 116 -9.24 14.92 -3.23
C VAL A 116 -8.33 15.02 -2.01
N ALA A 117 -7.31 15.87 -2.08
CA ALA A 117 -6.39 16.09 -0.95
C ALA A 117 -7.06 17.01 0.09
N GLU A 118 -7.29 16.48 1.30
CA GLU A 118 -7.89 17.21 2.41
C GLU A 118 -6.86 17.71 3.42
N LYS A 119 -5.68 17.12 3.47
CA LYS A 119 -4.59 17.60 4.34
C LYS A 119 -4.23 19.05 3.98
N PRO A 120 -4.24 20.00 4.94
CA PRO A 120 -4.09 21.44 4.64
C PRO A 120 -2.85 21.74 3.79
N VAL A 121 -1.69 21.15 4.12
CA VAL A 121 -0.45 21.32 3.33
C VAL A 121 -0.66 20.89 1.87
N LEU A 122 -1.33 19.77 1.63
CA LEU A 122 -1.58 19.26 0.28
C LEU A 122 -2.62 20.14 -0.44
N LYS A 123 -3.66 20.58 0.27
CA LYS A 123 -4.75 21.40 -0.27
C LYS A 123 -4.27 22.76 -0.74
N TYR A 124 -3.50 23.47 0.09
CA TYR A 124 -3.04 24.84 -0.23
C TYR A 124 -1.86 24.86 -1.22
N LEU A 125 -1.03 23.83 -1.23
CA LEU A 125 0.12 23.75 -2.13
C LEU A 125 -0.17 22.99 -3.42
N SER A 126 -1.36 22.38 -3.59
CA SER A 126 -1.71 21.51 -4.72
C SER A 126 -1.40 22.12 -6.08
N PHE A 127 -1.65 23.43 -6.25
CA PHE A 127 -1.45 24.08 -7.55
C PHE A 127 0.01 24.03 -8.03
N ILE A 128 0.96 24.32 -7.13
CA ILE A 128 2.39 24.34 -7.45
C ILE A 128 2.98 22.93 -7.35
N MET A 129 2.49 22.14 -6.40
CA MET A 129 3.07 20.84 -6.02
C MET A 129 2.43 19.65 -6.75
N LYS A 130 1.39 19.86 -7.56
CA LYS A 130 0.68 18.78 -8.26
C LYS A 130 1.61 17.83 -9.04
N PRO A 131 2.59 18.31 -9.83
CA PRO A 131 3.54 17.41 -10.50
C PRO A 131 4.42 16.61 -9.52
N ILE A 132 4.80 17.21 -8.39
CA ILE A 132 5.60 16.55 -7.35
C ILE A 132 4.79 15.46 -6.65
N PHE A 133 3.52 15.72 -6.32
CA PHE A 133 2.62 14.72 -5.73
C PHE A 133 2.32 13.58 -6.71
N SER A 134 2.18 13.92 -7.99
CA SER A 134 2.02 12.90 -9.04
C SER A 134 3.28 12.04 -9.18
N ALA A 135 4.46 12.64 -9.19
CA ALA A 135 5.72 11.90 -9.19
C ALA A 135 5.89 11.02 -7.95
N ASN A 136 5.45 11.50 -6.77
CA ASN A 136 5.44 10.69 -5.55
C ASN A 136 4.51 9.47 -5.65
N HIS A 137 3.35 9.63 -6.28
CA HIS A 137 2.44 8.50 -6.54
C HIS A 137 3.06 7.49 -7.52
N VAL A 138 3.62 7.96 -8.63
CA VAL A 138 4.32 7.11 -9.62
C VAL A 138 5.45 6.32 -8.96
N TRP A 139 6.26 6.98 -8.12
CA TRP A 139 7.31 6.34 -7.35
C TRP A 139 6.76 5.25 -6.42
N ALA A 140 5.70 5.55 -5.68
CA ALA A 140 5.07 4.60 -4.78
C ALA A 140 4.56 3.35 -5.52
N MET A 141 3.91 3.55 -6.67
CA MET A 141 3.36 2.45 -7.48
C MET A 141 4.47 1.61 -8.13
N ALA A 142 5.58 2.21 -8.60
CA ALA A 142 6.72 1.47 -9.13
C ALA A 142 7.35 0.56 -8.09
N HIS A 143 7.53 1.04 -6.85
CA HIS A 143 8.01 0.21 -5.73
C HIS A 143 6.99 -0.84 -5.30
N GLY A 144 5.70 -0.57 -5.53
CA GLY A 144 4.63 -1.55 -5.31
C GLY A 144 4.70 -2.73 -6.28
N GLU A 145 4.93 -2.47 -7.55
CA GLU A 145 5.10 -3.52 -8.56
C GLU A 145 6.32 -4.39 -8.28
N GLU A 146 7.48 -3.78 -7.98
CA GLU A 146 8.69 -4.49 -7.57
C GLU A 146 8.45 -5.36 -6.34
N SER A 147 7.81 -4.80 -5.33
CA SER A 147 7.46 -5.50 -4.08
C SER A 147 6.49 -6.66 -4.32
N LEU A 148 5.50 -6.49 -5.21
CA LEU A 148 4.56 -7.53 -5.60
C LEU A 148 5.27 -8.72 -6.27
N LEU A 149 6.25 -8.45 -7.14
CA LEU A 149 7.05 -9.50 -7.79
C LEU A 149 7.87 -10.30 -6.76
N LEU A 150 8.44 -9.62 -5.75
CA LEU A 150 9.18 -10.27 -4.67
C LEU A 150 8.24 -11.08 -3.77
N GLU A 151 7.04 -10.55 -3.47
CA GLU A 151 6.03 -11.27 -2.67
C GLU A 151 5.53 -12.54 -3.37
N LEU A 152 5.31 -12.49 -4.69
CA LEU A 152 4.96 -13.68 -5.47
C LEU A 152 6.07 -14.74 -5.39
N ARG A 153 7.34 -14.33 -5.53
CA ARG A 153 8.48 -15.25 -5.37
C ARG A 153 8.52 -15.85 -3.97
N TYR A 154 8.30 -15.03 -2.93
CA TYR A 154 8.27 -15.48 -1.55
C TYR A 154 7.15 -16.48 -1.28
N ARG A 155 5.94 -16.23 -1.77
CA ARG A 155 4.78 -17.14 -1.58
C ARG A 155 4.93 -18.45 -2.35
N ARG A 156 5.56 -18.43 -3.52
CA ARG A 156 5.82 -19.61 -4.35
C ARG A 156 6.97 -20.50 -3.83
N ALA A 157 7.84 -19.96 -2.97
CA ALA A 157 8.97 -20.69 -2.40
C ALA A 157 8.48 -21.84 -1.52
N LYS A 158 8.96 -23.06 -1.83
CA LYS A 158 8.53 -24.31 -1.17
C LYS A 158 9.28 -24.57 0.14
N THR A 159 10.50 -24.07 0.26
CA THR A 159 11.38 -24.32 1.41
C THR A 159 11.73 -23.02 2.13
N ALA A 160 12.12 -23.14 3.41
CA ALA A 160 12.62 -22.00 4.18
C ALA A 160 13.91 -21.39 3.60
N ALA A 161 14.73 -22.21 2.94
CA ALA A 161 15.95 -21.74 2.27
C ALA A 161 15.60 -20.87 1.05
N GLU A 162 14.66 -21.30 0.21
CA GLU A 162 14.17 -20.54 -0.93
C GLU A 162 13.54 -19.22 -0.50
N ARG A 163 12.74 -19.22 0.58
CA ARG A 163 12.15 -17.96 1.13
C ARG A 163 13.21 -16.98 1.59
N ARG A 164 14.26 -17.45 2.27
CA ARG A 164 15.39 -16.60 2.70
C ARG A 164 16.23 -16.06 1.55
N ALA A 165 16.21 -16.74 0.39
CA ALA A 165 16.91 -16.30 -0.81
C ALA A 165 16.16 -15.21 -1.59
N VAL A 166 14.87 -14.94 -1.27
CA VAL A 166 14.14 -13.84 -1.88
C VAL A 166 14.65 -12.52 -1.30
N PRO A 167 15.07 -11.55 -2.12
CA PRO A 167 15.49 -10.25 -1.63
C PRO A 167 14.39 -9.56 -0.81
N ALA A 168 14.80 -8.74 0.15
CA ALA A 168 13.86 -7.89 0.88
C ALA A 168 13.24 -6.86 -0.07
N PRO A 169 11.95 -6.50 0.10
CA PRO A 169 11.34 -5.45 -0.69
C PRO A 169 11.96 -4.08 -0.39
N PRO A 170 11.86 -3.11 -1.33
CA PRO A 170 12.36 -1.75 -1.11
C PRO A 170 11.77 -1.13 0.16
N GLY A 171 12.64 -0.59 1.00
CA GLY A 171 12.25 0.11 2.23
C GLY A 171 11.79 1.56 1.97
N PRO A 172 11.39 2.29 3.03
CA PRO A 172 11.02 3.70 2.94
C PRO A 172 12.19 4.57 2.45
N ALA A 173 11.89 5.59 1.62
CA ALA A 173 12.89 6.49 1.02
C ALA A 173 13.77 7.23 2.04
N PHE A 174 13.25 7.51 3.24
CA PHE A 174 13.98 8.08 4.36
C PHE A 174 13.66 7.23 5.59
N GLN A 175 14.57 6.37 6.00
CA GLN A 175 14.56 5.87 7.36
C GLN A 175 14.95 7.06 8.26
N LEU A 176 14.01 7.59 9.03
CA LEU A 176 14.36 8.31 10.23
C LEU A 176 15.20 7.33 11.05
N LEU A 177 16.48 7.63 11.24
CA LEU A 177 17.32 6.95 12.20
C LEU A 177 16.72 7.22 13.59
N ILE A 178 15.73 6.42 13.99
CA ILE A 178 15.35 6.30 15.39
C ILE A 178 16.48 5.46 15.97
N PRO A 179 17.28 6.01 16.91
CA PRO A 179 18.28 5.20 17.60
C PRO A 179 17.55 4.03 18.25
N GLN A 180 17.91 2.82 17.90
CA GLN A 180 17.46 1.61 18.61
C GLN A 180 18.27 1.48 19.91
N ASP A 181 18.21 2.48 20.78
CA ASP A 181 18.74 2.43 22.13
C ASP A 181 17.61 2.54 23.14
N SER A 182 16.98 1.43 23.38
CA SER A 182 16.34 1.14 24.65
C SER A 182 16.45 -0.35 24.92
N ALA A 183 17.70 -0.80 25.15
CA ALA A 183 17.92 -1.99 25.96
C ALA A 183 17.31 -1.72 27.36
N PRO A 184 16.54 -2.64 27.94
CA PRO A 184 16.01 -2.44 29.28
C PRO A 184 17.17 -2.38 30.26
N MET A 185 17.32 -1.23 30.93
CA MET A 185 18.28 -1.03 32.01
C MET A 185 17.88 -1.93 33.18
N THR A 186 18.55 -3.08 33.29
CA THR A 186 18.41 -3.96 34.44
C THR A 186 19.00 -3.27 35.66
N LEU A 187 18.15 -2.71 36.51
CA LEU A 187 18.52 -2.21 37.82
C LEU A 187 18.94 -3.38 38.68
N LEU A 188 20.24 -3.61 38.83
CA LEU A 188 20.81 -4.45 39.88
C LEU A 188 20.75 -3.69 41.21
N PHE A 189 19.74 -3.97 42.01
CA PHE A 189 19.79 -3.68 43.45
C PHE A 189 20.76 -4.66 44.11
N ARG A 190 21.90 -4.15 44.58
CA ARG A 190 22.73 -4.85 45.59
C ARG A 190 22.22 -4.45 46.97
N THR A 191 21.80 -5.43 47.71
CA THR A 191 21.65 -5.39 49.17
C THR A 191 22.99 -5.38 49.85
#